data_8acf15df9c9479b2ef64d1840372bbbe
#
_entry.id   8acf15df9c9479b2ef64d1840372bbbe
#
_cell.length_a   1.000
_cell.length_b   1.000
_cell.length_c   1.000
_cell.angle_alpha   90.00
_cell.angle_beta   90.00
_cell.angle_gamma   90.00
#
_symmetry.space_group_name_H-M   'P 1'
#
loop_
_entity.id
_entity.type
_entity.pdbx_description
1 polymer ?
#
loop_
_entity_poly.entity_id
_entity_poly.type
_entity_poly.pdbx_seq_one_letter_code
_entity_poly.pdbx_strand_id
1 'polypeptide(L)'
;MPHVQVNNIRLFYQETGAPDAPPLVLIMGWGGDHTAWALQAPAFAAEHRVIALDNRGAGQSDVPEAPYSIAGMAADVIGLMDALGIRRAHICGASMGGMIAQELALRHPARVRTLGLHCTTAGIDAYGRFLIDTLIAVKARGDREEYVRAVMPWVLCRKTMVERPEFIRFWIERALAYPYPIGLDGLSRQADAIRGHDTTARLGEIRVPTLITTGTEDILVPPVSSRDLHARIPGSALVTIEDAGHLHFIEQADRFTGVNLEFFQKHRGA
;
A
#
# COMPACT_ATOMS: atom_id res chain seq x y z
N MET A 1 -3.94 -13.35 18.07
CA MET A 1 -3.44 -12.43 17.03
C MET A 1 -4.10 -11.09 17.23
N PRO A 2 -3.37 -9.99 17.13
CA PRO A 2 -3.90 -8.71 17.55
C PRO A 2 -4.92 -8.16 16.56
N HIS A 3 -6.12 -7.94 17.08
CA HIS A 3 -7.14 -7.13 16.47
C HIS A 3 -7.39 -5.91 17.36
N VAL A 4 -7.77 -4.81 16.78
CA VAL A 4 -8.16 -3.60 17.50
C VAL A 4 -9.50 -3.10 16.97
N GLN A 5 -10.36 -2.63 17.89
CA GLN A 5 -11.64 -2.02 17.53
C GLN A 5 -11.41 -0.53 17.25
N VAL A 6 -11.67 -0.12 16.00
CA VAL A 6 -11.56 1.28 15.56
C VAL A 6 -12.73 1.62 14.63
N ASN A 7 -13.31 2.80 14.74
CA ASN A 7 -14.36 3.27 13.81
C ASN A 7 -15.46 2.22 13.50
N ASN A 8 -15.91 1.49 14.53
CA ASN A 8 -16.90 0.42 14.46
C ASN A 8 -16.51 -0.80 13.62
N ILE A 9 -15.21 -0.99 13.35
CA ILE A 9 -14.69 -2.18 12.69
C ILE A 9 -13.55 -2.78 13.53
N ARG A 10 -13.35 -4.07 13.39
CA ARG A 10 -12.24 -4.79 13.94
C ARG A 10 -11.13 -4.88 12.88
N LEU A 11 -10.02 -4.16 13.11
CA LEU A 11 -8.84 -4.19 12.27
C LEU A 11 -7.84 -5.22 12.76
N PHE A 12 -7.31 -6.00 11.83
CA PHE A 12 -6.15 -6.84 12.06
C PHE A 12 -4.86 -6.05 11.79
N TYR A 13 -3.84 -6.29 12.59
CA TYR A 13 -2.49 -5.82 12.32
C TYR A 13 -1.45 -6.84 12.78
N GLN A 14 -0.28 -6.81 12.17
CA GLN A 14 0.90 -7.53 12.60
C GLN A 14 1.91 -6.51 13.12
N GLU A 15 2.50 -6.79 14.28
CA GLU A 15 3.54 -5.97 14.88
C GLU A 15 4.85 -6.74 14.98
N THR A 16 5.96 -6.10 14.59
CA THR A 16 7.31 -6.66 14.66
C THR A 16 8.31 -5.56 15.03
N GLY A 17 9.47 -5.95 15.57
CA GLY A 17 10.49 -5.02 16.05
C GLY A 17 10.31 -4.65 17.53
N ALA A 18 11.22 -3.82 18.05
CA ALA A 18 11.21 -3.41 19.45
C ALA A 18 10.05 -2.42 19.71
N PRO A 19 9.27 -2.59 20.80
CA PRO A 19 8.07 -1.78 21.05
C PRO A 19 8.37 -0.30 21.30
N ASP A 20 9.56 0.05 21.73
CA ASP A 20 10.07 1.40 21.99
C ASP A 20 10.81 2.02 20.79
N ALA A 21 11.05 1.26 19.73
CA ALA A 21 11.64 1.77 18.50
C ALA A 21 10.69 2.74 17.75
N PRO A 22 11.21 3.62 16.89
CA PRO A 22 10.39 4.53 16.10
C PRO A 22 9.30 3.80 15.30
N PRO A 23 8.01 4.19 15.43
CA PRO A 23 6.93 3.50 14.75
C PRO A 23 6.97 3.69 13.22
N LEU A 24 6.73 2.61 12.50
CA LEU A 24 6.56 2.55 11.05
C LEU A 24 5.27 1.80 10.71
N VAL A 25 4.33 2.48 10.07
CA VAL A 25 3.05 1.90 9.63
C VAL A 25 3.10 1.57 8.15
N LEU A 26 2.82 0.32 7.80
CA LEU A 26 2.81 -0.20 6.43
C LEU A 26 1.37 -0.44 5.97
N ILE A 27 0.95 0.24 4.90
CA ILE A 27 -0.40 0.23 4.36
C ILE A 27 -0.38 -0.36 2.95
N MET A 28 -1.03 -1.51 2.79
CA MET A 28 -1.07 -2.18 1.49
C MET A 28 -2.17 -1.62 0.59
N GLY A 29 -2.04 -1.89 -0.71
CA GLY A 29 -2.95 -1.48 -1.76
C GLY A 29 -4.23 -2.30 -1.87
N TRP A 30 -4.94 -2.08 -2.95
CA TRP A 30 -6.21 -2.71 -3.31
C TRP A 30 -6.11 -4.23 -3.36
N GLY A 31 -6.93 -4.89 -2.59
CA GLY A 31 -6.99 -6.34 -2.54
C GLY A 31 -5.85 -7.04 -1.79
N GLY A 32 -4.83 -6.30 -1.38
CA GLY A 32 -3.70 -6.84 -0.62
C GLY A 32 -3.87 -6.72 0.90
N ASP A 33 -3.02 -7.43 1.63
CA ASP A 33 -3.00 -7.51 3.08
C ASP A 33 -1.57 -7.34 3.63
N HIS A 34 -1.41 -7.42 4.96
CA HIS A 34 -0.13 -7.25 5.66
C HIS A 34 0.98 -8.19 5.16
N THR A 35 0.64 -9.36 4.61
CA THR A 35 1.64 -10.35 4.16
C THR A 35 2.43 -9.89 2.93
N ALA A 36 1.93 -8.89 2.19
CA ALA A 36 2.65 -8.28 1.08
C ALA A 36 3.98 -7.65 1.50
N TRP A 37 4.11 -7.26 2.78
CA TRP A 37 5.31 -6.65 3.34
C TRP A 37 6.32 -7.66 3.93
N ALA A 38 6.10 -8.96 3.71
CA ALA A 38 6.90 -10.04 4.33
C ALA A 38 8.40 -9.93 4.00
N LEU A 39 8.78 -9.37 2.85
CA LEU A 39 10.18 -9.19 2.46
C LEU A 39 10.82 -7.96 3.11
N GLN A 40 10.04 -6.92 3.45
CA GLN A 40 10.52 -5.67 4.03
C GLN A 40 10.49 -5.68 5.56
N ALA A 41 9.44 -6.26 6.13
CA ALA A 41 9.18 -6.18 7.56
C ALA A 41 10.37 -6.63 8.45
N PRO A 42 11.12 -7.71 8.14
CA PRO A 42 12.27 -8.12 8.95
C PRO A 42 13.39 -7.07 8.97
N ALA A 43 13.71 -6.48 7.82
CA ALA A 43 14.76 -5.47 7.72
C ALA A 43 14.34 -4.15 8.39
N PHE A 44 13.09 -3.74 8.24
CA PHE A 44 12.55 -2.56 8.90
C PHE A 44 12.47 -2.75 10.43
N ALA A 45 12.14 -3.95 10.89
CA ALA A 45 12.02 -4.29 12.31
C ALA A 45 13.35 -4.26 13.08
N ALA A 46 14.50 -4.26 12.38
CA ALA A 46 15.81 -4.07 13.01
C ALA A 46 15.96 -2.69 13.67
N GLU A 47 15.25 -1.67 13.15
CA GLU A 47 15.38 -0.29 13.61
C GLU A 47 14.04 0.38 13.95
N HIS A 48 12.90 -0.27 13.66
CA HIS A 48 11.56 0.30 13.80
C HIS A 48 10.60 -0.67 14.49
N ARG A 49 9.62 -0.11 15.20
CA ARG A 49 8.40 -0.80 15.58
C ARG A 49 7.48 -0.81 14.36
N VAL A 50 7.43 -1.93 13.64
CA VAL A 50 6.70 -2.07 12.37
C VAL A 50 5.29 -2.56 12.62
N ILE A 51 4.32 -1.82 12.12
CA ILE A 51 2.89 -2.16 12.17
C ILE A 51 2.37 -2.30 10.73
N ALA A 52 2.12 -3.53 10.30
CA ALA A 52 1.50 -3.83 9.01
C ALA A 52 0.03 -4.21 9.23
N LEU A 53 -0.89 -3.42 8.67
CA LEU A 53 -2.33 -3.63 8.87
C LEU A 53 -3.01 -4.25 7.65
N ASP A 54 -4.11 -4.93 7.91
CA ASP A 54 -5.08 -5.29 6.87
C ASP A 54 -6.13 -4.17 6.79
N ASN A 55 -6.24 -3.52 5.65
CA ASN A 55 -7.27 -2.52 5.44
C ASN A 55 -8.67 -3.12 5.58
N ARG A 56 -9.68 -2.29 5.94
CA ARG A 56 -11.08 -2.74 5.90
C ARG A 56 -11.39 -3.45 4.59
N GLY A 57 -12.08 -4.56 4.65
CA GLY A 57 -12.46 -5.37 3.50
C GLY A 57 -11.41 -6.37 3.04
N ALA A 58 -10.21 -6.41 3.65
CA ALA A 58 -9.11 -7.29 3.24
C ALA A 58 -8.55 -8.12 4.41
N GLY A 59 -7.91 -9.24 4.09
CA GLY A 59 -7.22 -10.08 5.04
C GLY A 59 -8.09 -10.55 6.19
N GLN A 60 -7.66 -10.30 7.42
CA GLN A 60 -8.35 -10.68 8.65
C GLN A 60 -9.15 -9.53 9.29
N SER A 61 -9.20 -8.37 8.63
CA SER A 61 -10.03 -7.24 9.04
C SER A 61 -11.49 -7.41 8.63
N ASP A 62 -12.40 -6.74 9.35
CA ASP A 62 -13.83 -6.76 9.05
C ASP A 62 -14.15 -6.22 7.66
N VAL A 63 -15.26 -6.70 7.10
CA VAL A 63 -15.81 -6.30 5.79
C VAL A 63 -17.17 -5.59 6.03
N PRO A 64 -17.17 -4.33 6.53
CA PRO A 64 -18.43 -3.62 6.81
C PRO A 64 -19.21 -3.35 5.52
N GLU A 65 -20.55 -3.33 5.63
CA GLU A 65 -21.43 -3.07 4.49
C GLU A 65 -21.49 -1.60 4.06
N ALA A 66 -21.13 -0.68 4.95
CA ALA A 66 -21.10 0.76 4.67
C ALA A 66 -20.15 1.10 3.51
N PRO A 67 -20.43 2.14 2.73
CA PRO A 67 -19.53 2.59 1.67
C PRO A 67 -18.13 2.92 2.21
N TYR A 68 -17.09 2.53 1.43
CA TYR A 68 -15.71 2.87 1.79
C TYR A 68 -15.30 4.18 1.14
N SER A 69 -14.37 4.88 1.80
CA SER A 69 -13.64 6.01 1.22
C SER A 69 -12.20 6.00 1.67
N ILE A 70 -11.30 6.52 0.86
CA ILE A 70 -9.87 6.61 1.21
C ILE A 70 -9.67 7.45 2.50
N ALA A 71 -10.43 8.53 2.65
CA ALA A 71 -10.41 9.32 3.87
C ALA A 71 -10.91 8.54 5.12
N GLY A 72 -11.93 7.68 4.95
CA GLY A 72 -12.39 6.77 6.01
C GLY A 72 -11.34 5.73 6.40
N MET A 73 -10.64 5.18 5.39
CA MET A 73 -9.53 4.24 5.64
C MET A 73 -8.33 4.93 6.31
N ALA A 74 -8.06 6.19 5.98
CA ALA A 74 -7.07 6.99 6.72
C ALA A 74 -7.47 7.20 8.19
N ALA A 75 -8.75 7.42 8.47
CA ALA A 75 -9.25 7.50 9.85
C ALA A 75 -9.10 6.17 10.60
N ASP A 76 -9.19 5.02 9.91
CA ASP A 76 -8.92 3.71 10.53
C ASP A 76 -7.45 3.58 10.97
N VAL A 77 -6.52 4.04 10.14
CA VAL A 77 -5.09 4.06 10.50
C VAL A 77 -4.85 4.97 11.70
N ILE A 78 -5.49 6.13 11.77
CA ILE A 78 -5.42 7.00 12.96
C ILE A 78 -5.96 6.28 14.19
N GLY A 79 -7.12 5.64 14.09
CA GLY A 79 -7.70 4.86 15.18
C GLY A 79 -6.78 3.71 15.65
N LEU A 80 -6.13 3.02 14.72
CA LEU A 80 -5.12 2.00 15.04
C LEU A 80 -3.94 2.63 15.78
N MET A 81 -3.40 3.74 15.29
CA MET A 81 -2.29 4.44 15.94
C MET A 81 -2.67 4.88 17.36
N ASP A 82 -3.88 5.39 17.57
CA ASP A 82 -4.39 5.82 18.88
C ASP A 82 -4.50 4.64 19.85
N ALA A 83 -5.07 3.52 19.39
CA ALA A 83 -5.20 2.30 20.19
C ALA A 83 -3.84 1.69 20.59
N LEU A 84 -2.81 1.89 19.78
CA LEU A 84 -1.44 1.44 20.05
C LEU A 84 -0.57 2.48 20.79
N GLY A 85 -1.13 3.62 21.16
CA GLY A 85 -0.40 4.72 21.82
C GLY A 85 0.63 5.39 20.92
N ILE A 86 0.49 5.28 19.58
CA ILE A 86 1.43 5.85 18.60
C ILE A 86 1.00 7.28 18.29
N ARG A 87 1.74 8.24 18.84
CA ARG A 87 1.46 9.66 18.59
C ARG A 87 1.86 10.10 17.17
N ARG A 88 2.97 9.60 16.65
CA ARG A 88 3.52 9.97 15.35
C ARG A 88 4.31 8.80 14.77
N ALA A 89 4.21 8.53 13.46
CA ALA A 89 4.88 7.40 12.80
C ALA A 89 5.45 7.78 11.43
N HIS A 90 6.42 7.00 10.96
CA HIS A 90 6.72 6.88 9.53
C HIS A 90 5.54 6.15 8.88
N ILE A 91 5.04 6.63 7.76
CA ILE A 91 3.92 6.02 7.02
C ILE A 91 4.42 5.58 5.65
N CYS A 92 4.27 4.30 5.33
CA CYS A 92 4.54 3.73 4.01
C CYS A 92 3.26 3.17 3.41
N GLY A 93 2.84 3.70 2.29
CA GLY A 93 1.66 3.22 1.56
C GLY A 93 2.00 2.80 0.14
N ALA A 94 1.56 1.60 -0.26
CA ALA A 94 1.68 1.10 -1.62
C ALA A 94 0.33 1.15 -2.34
N SER A 95 0.29 1.67 -3.58
CA SER A 95 -0.91 1.73 -4.43
C SER A 95 -2.07 2.46 -3.73
N MET A 96 -3.23 1.84 -3.51
CA MET A 96 -4.31 2.39 -2.69
C MET A 96 -3.81 2.79 -1.29
N GLY A 97 -2.87 2.06 -0.71
CA GLY A 97 -2.23 2.42 0.56
C GLY A 97 -1.51 3.77 0.49
N GLY A 98 -0.95 4.12 -0.66
CA GLY A 98 -0.37 5.44 -0.91
C GLY A 98 -1.43 6.55 -0.99
N MET A 99 -2.62 6.28 -1.51
CA MET A 99 -3.76 7.22 -1.46
C MET A 99 -4.20 7.45 0.00
N ILE A 100 -4.27 6.38 0.81
CA ILE A 100 -4.56 6.47 2.24
C ILE A 100 -3.49 7.30 2.96
N ALA A 101 -2.22 7.08 2.64
CA ALA A 101 -1.10 7.81 3.21
C ALA A 101 -1.13 9.31 2.84
N GLN A 102 -1.55 9.67 1.62
CA GLN A 102 -1.79 11.07 1.22
C GLN A 102 -2.87 11.73 2.10
N GLU A 103 -4.01 11.07 2.29
CA GLU A 103 -5.07 11.60 3.17
C GLU A 103 -4.62 11.72 4.62
N LEU A 104 -3.77 10.81 5.12
CA LEU A 104 -3.14 10.94 6.44
C LEU A 104 -2.27 12.20 6.53
N ALA A 105 -1.41 12.44 5.56
CA ALA A 105 -0.52 13.60 5.55
C ALA A 105 -1.29 14.92 5.40
N LEU A 106 -2.38 14.93 4.64
CA LEU A 106 -3.22 16.11 4.42
C LEU A 106 -4.12 16.44 5.61
N ARG A 107 -4.72 15.44 6.24
CA ARG A 107 -5.70 15.63 7.35
C ARG A 107 -5.06 15.61 8.72
N HIS A 108 -3.96 14.88 8.88
CA HIS A 108 -3.31 14.63 10.16
C HIS A 108 -1.78 14.81 10.08
N PRO A 109 -1.25 15.94 9.55
CA PRO A 109 0.19 16.12 9.31
C PRO A 109 1.04 15.94 10.57
N ALA A 110 0.51 16.30 11.75
CA ALA A 110 1.19 16.11 13.03
C ALA A 110 1.39 14.63 13.42
N ARG A 111 0.64 13.72 12.81
CA ARG A 111 0.73 12.27 13.05
C ARG A 111 1.73 11.57 12.12
N VAL A 112 2.18 12.24 11.07
CA VAL A 112 3.07 11.68 10.03
C VAL A 112 4.48 12.24 10.18
N ARG A 113 5.47 11.38 10.46
CA ARG A 113 6.89 11.75 10.55
C ARG A 113 7.50 11.88 9.16
N THR A 114 7.37 10.84 8.35
CA THR A 114 7.72 10.82 6.94
C THR A 114 6.65 10.07 6.16
N LEU A 115 6.57 10.35 4.87
CA LEU A 115 5.59 9.78 3.96
C LEU A 115 6.30 8.98 2.86
N GLY A 116 6.04 7.68 2.76
CA GLY A 116 6.43 6.82 1.66
C GLY A 116 5.22 6.58 0.74
N LEU A 117 5.33 7.00 -0.50
CA LEU A 117 4.30 6.84 -1.54
C LEU A 117 4.84 5.92 -2.62
N HIS A 118 4.39 4.67 -2.64
CA HIS A 118 4.94 3.63 -3.50
C HIS A 118 3.89 3.22 -4.55
N CYS A 119 4.26 3.18 -5.86
CA CYS A 119 3.38 2.79 -6.97
C CYS A 119 1.95 3.36 -6.86
N THR A 120 1.82 4.65 -6.58
CA THR A 120 0.54 5.29 -6.28
C THR A 120 0.28 6.53 -7.13
N THR A 121 -0.92 7.07 -7.03
CA THR A 121 -1.38 8.26 -7.75
C THR A 121 -2.25 9.13 -6.85
N ALA A 122 -2.48 10.38 -7.23
CA ALA A 122 -3.40 11.28 -6.54
C ALA A 122 -4.89 10.99 -6.81
N GLY A 123 -5.17 10.36 -7.93
CA GLY A 123 -6.50 9.96 -8.38
C GLY A 123 -6.38 9.07 -9.60
N ILE A 124 -7.46 8.38 -9.98
CA ILE A 124 -7.44 7.48 -11.14
C ILE A 124 -8.12 8.10 -12.36
N ASP A 125 -7.54 7.87 -13.52
CA ASP A 125 -8.07 8.23 -14.82
C ASP A 125 -8.99 7.14 -15.42
N ALA A 126 -9.39 7.32 -16.68
CA ALA A 126 -10.23 6.35 -17.39
C ALA A 126 -9.55 4.99 -17.56
N TYR A 127 -8.21 4.95 -17.71
CA TYR A 127 -7.45 3.71 -17.80
C TYR A 127 -7.51 2.92 -16.49
N GLY A 128 -7.25 3.55 -15.35
CA GLY A 128 -7.32 2.91 -14.04
C GLY A 128 -8.75 2.43 -13.72
N ARG A 129 -9.78 3.20 -14.11
CA ARG A 129 -11.19 2.77 -13.96
C ARG A 129 -11.49 1.51 -14.76
N PHE A 130 -11.09 1.48 -16.03
CA PHE A 130 -11.28 0.32 -16.90
C PHE A 130 -10.60 -0.94 -16.34
N LEU A 131 -9.37 -0.81 -15.84
CA LEU A 131 -8.63 -1.92 -15.21
C LEU A 131 -9.34 -2.47 -13.97
N ILE A 132 -9.78 -1.59 -13.09
CA ILE A 132 -10.53 -1.97 -11.89
C ILE A 132 -11.80 -2.75 -12.29
N ASP A 133 -12.58 -2.24 -13.25
CA ASP A 133 -13.80 -2.88 -13.71
C ASP A 133 -13.51 -4.28 -14.29
N THR A 134 -12.45 -4.40 -15.07
CA THR A 134 -12.00 -5.66 -15.65
C THR A 134 -11.64 -6.69 -14.57
N LEU A 135 -10.83 -6.30 -13.58
CA LEU A 135 -10.39 -7.22 -12.52
C LEU A 135 -11.54 -7.61 -11.58
N ILE A 136 -12.48 -6.70 -11.31
CA ILE A 136 -13.71 -7.02 -10.57
C ILE A 136 -14.55 -8.05 -11.37
N ALA A 137 -14.71 -7.86 -12.68
CA ALA A 137 -15.46 -8.79 -13.52
C ALA A 137 -14.83 -10.20 -13.52
N VAL A 138 -13.50 -10.30 -13.55
CA VAL A 138 -12.80 -11.59 -13.41
C VAL A 138 -13.04 -12.19 -12.02
N LYS A 139 -12.90 -11.37 -10.96
CA LYS A 139 -13.14 -11.82 -9.58
C LYS A 139 -14.56 -12.34 -9.37
N ALA A 140 -15.55 -11.71 -10.00
CA ALA A 140 -16.97 -12.08 -9.91
C ALA A 140 -17.29 -13.45 -10.52
N ARG A 141 -16.42 -14.01 -11.36
CA ARG A 141 -16.57 -15.38 -11.88
C ARG A 141 -16.38 -16.45 -10.80
N GLY A 142 -15.72 -16.09 -9.68
CA GLY A 142 -15.56 -16.95 -8.52
C GLY A 142 -14.36 -17.89 -8.57
N ASP A 143 -13.68 -18.02 -9.69
CA ASP A 143 -12.45 -18.82 -9.78
C ASP A 143 -11.26 -18.03 -9.21
N ARG A 144 -10.70 -18.54 -8.13
CA ARG A 144 -9.60 -17.89 -7.40
C ARG A 144 -8.31 -17.92 -8.21
N GLU A 145 -8.01 -19.03 -8.87
CA GLU A 145 -6.80 -19.19 -9.67
C GLU A 145 -6.86 -18.32 -10.92
N GLU A 146 -8.02 -18.27 -11.60
CA GLU A 146 -8.23 -17.39 -12.75
C GLU A 146 -7.96 -15.93 -12.34
N TYR A 147 -8.51 -15.48 -11.21
CA TYR A 147 -8.30 -14.12 -10.71
C TYR A 147 -6.82 -13.84 -10.40
N VAL A 148 -6.16 -14.73 -9.65
CA VAL A 148 -4.75 -14.57 -9.30
C VAL A 148 -3.89 -14.47 -10.57
N ARG A 149 -4.11 -15.36 -11.55
CA ARG A 149 -3.38 -15.35 -12.82
C ARG A 149 -3.65 -14.10 -13.65
N ALA A 150 -4.89 -13.62 -13.67
CA ALA A 150 -5.27 -12.41 -14.40
C ALA A 150 -4.61 -11.14 -13.84
N VAL A 151 -4.34 -11.09 -12.53
CA VAL A 151 -3.68 -9.95 -11.87
C VAL A 151 -2.18 -9.90 -12.19
N MET A 152 -1.50 -11.05 -12.32
CA MET A 152 -0.03 -11.12 -12.43
C MET A 152 0.57 -10.20 -13.52
N PRO A 153 0.08 -10.17 -14.78
CA PRO A 153 0.64 -9.32 -15.82
C PRO A 153 0.51 -7.82 -15.56
N TRP A 154 -0.41 -7.40 -14.69
CA TRP A 154 -0.61 -5.99 -14.34
C TRP A 154 0.31 -5.52 -13.22
N VAL A 155 0.76 -6.45 -12.37
CA VAL A 155 1.51 -6.10 -11.17
C VAL A 155 3.01 -6.43 -11.27
N LEU A 156 3.41 -7.33 -12.17
CA LEU A 156 4.81 -7.72 -12.37
C LEU A 156 5.32 -7.25 -13.73
N CYS A 157 6.61 -6.90 -13.80
CA CYS A 157 7.22 -6.53 -15.06
C CYS A 157 7.41 -7.76 -15.99
N ARG A 158 7.49 -7.49 -17.31
CA ARG A 158 7.69 -8.54 -18.29
C ARG A 158 8.95 -9.38 -18.02
N LYS A 159 10.05 -8.73 -17.60
CA LYS A 159 11.32 -9.40 -17.30
C LYS A 159 11.16 -10.45 -16.20
N THR A 160 10.53 -10.09 -15.08
CA THR A 160 10.23 -11.02 -13.98
C THR A 160 9.39 -12.21 -14.47
N MET A 161 8.37 -11.96 -15.28
CA MET A 161 7.50 -13.02 -15.77
C MET A 161 8.21 -14.01 -16.72
N VAL A 162 9.17 -13.51 -17.49
CA VAL A 162 9.93 -14.34 -18.46
C VAL A 162 11.12 -15.06 -17.81
N GLU A 163 11.88 -14.34 -16.98
CA GLU A 163 13.17 -14.82 -16.45
C GLU A 163 13.03 -15.54 -15.10
N ARG A 164 11.90 -15.37 -14.39
CA ARG A 164 11.69 -15.93 -13.05
C ARG A 164 10.39 -16.76 -12.93
N PRO A 165 10.19 -17.80 -13.77
CA PRO A 165 8.95 -18.58 -13.76
C PRO A 165 8.67 -19.29 -12.42
N GLU A 166 9.74 -19.70 -11.69
CA GLU A 166 9.60 -20.28 -10.34
C GLU A 166 9.05 -19.28 -9.31
N PHE A 167 9.46 -18.01 -9.43
CA PHE A 167 8.94 -16.94 -8.59
C PHE A 167 7.44 -16.74 -8.85
N ILE A 168 7.00 -16.74 -10.10
CA ILE A 168 5.58 -16.61 -10.46
C ILE A 168 4.79 -17.78 -9.88
N ARG A 169 5.29 -19.03 -10.04
CA ARG A 169 4.65 -20.22 -9.48
C ARG A 169 4.50 -20.13 -7.97
N PHE A 170 5.58 -19.80 -7.27
CA PHE A 170 5.59 -19.61 -5.83
C PHE A 170 4.53 -18.60 -5.37
N TRP A 171 4.42 -17.45 -6.05
CA TRP A 171 3.45 -16.41 -5.67
C TRP A 171 2.01 -16.83 -5.94
N ILE A 172 1.75 -17.56 -7.03
CA ILE A 172 0.42 -18.13 -7.32
C ILE A 172 0.05 -19.15 -6.23
N GLU A 173 0.93 -20.11 -5.96
CA GLU A 173 0.70 -21.13 -4.93
C GLU A 173 0.45 -20.50 -3.55
N ARG A 174 1.27 -19.52 -3.17
CA ARG A 174 1.09 -18.77 -1.94
C ARG A 174 -0.25 -18.05 -1.88
N ALA A 175 -0.61 -17.36 -2.98
CA ALA A 175 -1.89 -16.67 -3.06
C ALA A 175 -3.07 -17.65 -2.96
N LEU A 176 -2.96 -18.84 -3.56
CA LEU A 176 -4.00 -19.87 -3.49
C LEU A 176 -4.09 -20.54 -2.11
N ALA A 177 -2.97 -20.70 -1.42
CA ALA A 177 -2.91 -21.28 -0.08
C ALA A 177 -3.32 -20.32 1.04
N TYR A 178 -3.35 -19.01 0.77
CA TYR A 178 -3.66 -18.00 1.80
C TYR A 178 -5.10 -18.16 2.33
N PRO A 179 -5.30 -18.28 3.65
CA PRO A 179 -6.60 -18.62 4.23
C PRO A 179 -7.61 -17.48 4.29
N TYR A 180 -7.16 -16.22 4.07
CA TYR A 180 -7.99 -15.02 4.18
C TYR A 180 -7.98 -14.18 2.88
N PRO A 181 -8.32 -14.78 1.71
CA PRO A 181 -8.33 -14.03 0.46
C PRO A 181 -9.43 -12.97 0.49
N ILE A 182 -9.16 -11.82 -0.11
CA ILE A 182 -10.20 -10.80 -0.25
C ILE A 182 -11.43 -11.34 -0.98
N GLY A 183 -12.61 -11.11 -0.41
CA GLY A 183 -13.90 -11.40 -1.05
C GLY A 183 -14.27 -10.35 -2.10
N LEU A 184 -15.26 -10.66 -2.94
CA LEU A 184 -15.76 -9.74 -3.97
C LEU A 184 -16.28 -8.43 -3.37
N ASP A 185 -17.00 -8.50 -2.25
CA ASP A 185 -17.56 -7.33 -1.57
C ASP A 185 -16.47 -6.37 -1.07
N GLY A 186 -15.47 -6.89 -0.37
CA GLY A 186 -14.35 -6.07 0.08
C GLY A 186 -13.58 -5.45 -1.07
N LEU A 187 -13.29 -6.25 -2.11
CA LEU A 187 -12.61 -5.79 -3.31
C LEU A 187 -13.38 -4.67 -4.03
N SER A 188 -14.70 -4.84 -4.20
CA SER A 188 -15.56 -3.86 -4.87
C SER A 188 -15.68 -2.56 -4.08
N ARG A 189 -15.87 -2.63 -2.75
CA ARG A 189 -15.97 -1.43 -1.91
C ARG A 189 -14.64 -0.67 -1.81
N GLN A 190 -13.50 -1.36 -1.77
CA GLN A 190 -12.20 -0.71 -1.89
C GLN A 190 -12.03 -0.03 -3.26
N ALA A 191 -12.48 -0.66 -4.34
CA ALA A 191 -12.47 -0.06 -5.67
C ALA A 191 -13.33 1.20 -5.75
N ASP A 192 -14.51 1.21 -5.11
CA ASP A 192 -15.36 2.41 -5.04
C ASP A 192 -14.67 3.55 -4.26
N ALA A 193 -13.96 3.22 -3.19
CA ALA A 193 -13.13 4.19 -2.46
C ALA A 193 -12.04 4.81 -3.36
N ILE A 194 -11.37 3.98 -4.18
CA ILE A 194 -10.37 4.44 -5.15
C ILE A 194 -11.00 5.36 -6.20
N ARG A 195 -12.17 4.97 -6.76
CA ARG A 195 -12.89 5.77 -7.78
C ARG A 195 -13.31 7.15 -7.28
N GLY A 196 -13.59 7.28 -5.98
CA GLY A 196 -13.98 8.51 -5.32
C GLY A 196 -12.84 9.37 -4.79
N HIS A 197 -11.59 8.92 -4.96
CA HIS A 197 -10.41 9.62 -4.42
C HIS A 197 -9.79 10.55 -5.45
N ASP A 198 -9.52 11.80 -5.02
CA ASP A 198 -8.71 12.77 -5.75
C ASP A 198 -8.09 13.77 -4.77
N THR A 199 -6.76 13.77 -4.69
CA THR A 199 -5.97 14.71 -3.89
C THR A 199 -5.16 15.68 -4.76
N THR A 200 -5.32 15.65 -6.08
CA THR A 200 -4.49 16.38 -7.06
C THR A 200 -4.35 17.87 -6.70
N ALA A 201 -5.46 18.54 -6.38
CA ALA A 201 -5.46 19.97 -6.03
C ALA A 201 -4.80 20.27 -4.67
N ARG A 202 -4.64 19.25 -3.79
CA ARG A 202 -4.18 19.39 -2.40
C ARG A 202 -2.76 18.89 -2.17
N LEU A 203 -2.12 18.26 -3.16
CA LEU A 203 -0.77 17.71 -3.02
C LEU A 203 0.26 18.75 -2.55
N GLY A 204 0.11 20.00 -3.00
CA GLY A 204 0.94 21.12 -2.56
C GLY A 204 0.84 21.48 -1.07
N GLU A 205 -0.13 20.93 -0.33
CA GLU A 205 -0.28 21.11 1.11
C GLU A 205 0.56 20.12 1.93
N ILE A 206 1.03 19.02 1.32
CA ILE A 206 1.89 18.04 1.99
C ILE A 206 3.25 18.67 2.28
N ARG A 207 3.61 18.76 3.56
CA ARG A 207 4.86 19.39 4.03
C ARG A 207 5.82 18.41 4.73
N VAL A 208 5.37 17.19 5.00
CA VAL A 208 6.20 16.16 5.64
C VAL A 208 7.23 15.65 4.63
N PRO A 209 8.45 15.27 5.06
CA PRO A 209 9.42 14.64 4.17
C PRO A 209 8.79 13.46 3.44
N THR A 210 8.86 13.47 2.11
CA THR A 210 8.16 12.50 1.26
C THR A 210 9.11 11.79 0.32
N LEU A 211 9.09 10.46 0.33
CA LEU A 211 9.73 9.58 -0.64
C LEU A 211 8.68 8.98 -1.57
N ILE A 212 8.90 9.06 -2.86
CA ILE A 212 8.05 8.45 -3.89
C ILE A 212 8.88 7.38 -4.60
N THR A 213 8.33 6.16 -4.76
CA THR A 213 8.99 5.11 -5.55
C THR A 213 8.04 4.50 -6.57
N THR A 214 8.57 4.12 -7.73
CA THR A 214 7.82 3.46 -8.80
C THR A 214 8.73 2.48 -9.56
N GLY A 215 8.18 1.39 -10.05
CA GLY A 215 8.87 0.53 -11.01
C GLY A 215 8.85 1.16 -12.40
N THR A 216 9.93 1.00 -13.17
CA THR A 216 10.01 1.57 -14.53
C THR A 216 9.02 0.96 -15.51
N GLU A 217 8.58 -0.28 -15.24
CA GLU A 217 7.63 -1.04 -16.06
C GLU A 217 6.25 -1.20 -15.40
N ASP A 218 5.89 -0.31 -14.46
CA ASP A 218 4.56 -0.34 -13.84
C ASP A 218 3.50 0.10 -14.86
N ILE A 219 2.68 -0.86 -15.30
CA ILE A 219 1.57 -0.63 -16.23
C ILE A 219 0.22 -0.48 -15.50
N LEU A 220 0.14 -0.85 -14.22
CA LEU A 220 -1.07 -0.68 -13.42
C LEU A 220 -1.24 0.78 -12.95
N VAL A 221 -0.16 1.35 -12.41
CA VAL A 221 -0.04 2.78 -12.07
C VAL A 221 1.23 3.31 -12.74
N PRO A 222 1.13 3.78 -13.98
CA PRO A 222 2.30 4.15 -14.78
C PRO A 222 3.21 5.19 -14.09
N PRO A 223 4.54 5.15 -14.32
CA PRO A 223 5.51 6.05 -13.67
C PRO A 223 5.23 7.54 -13.86
N VAL A 224 4.42 7.92 -14.84
CA VAL A 224 3.95 9.30 -15.00
C VAL A 224 3.17 9.79 -13.77
N SER A 225 2.40 8.92 -13.12
CA SER A 225 1.68 9.26 -11.88
C SER A 225 2.62 9.62 -10.74
N SER A 226 3.71 8.87 -10.57
CA SER A 226 4.75 9.17 -9.58
C SER A 226 5.50 10.45 -9.90
N ARG A 227 5.76 10.75 -11.18
CA ARG A 227 6.33 12.03 -11.61
C ARG A 227 5.40 13.21 -11.33
N ASP A 228 4.09 13.04 -11.52
CA ASP A 228 3.09 14.07 -11.20
C ASP A 228 3.01 14.33 -9.69
N LEU A 229 3.02 13.29 -8.86
CA LEU A 229 3.11 13.43 -7.40
C LEU A 229 4.38 14.20 -7.01
N HIS A 230 5.54 13.85 -7.57
CA HIS A 230 6.80 14.51 -7.29
C HIS A 230 6.80 15.99 -7.68
N ALA A 231 6.25 16.30 -8.83
CA ALA A 231 6.15 17.68 -9.30
C ALA A 231 5.25 18.57 -8.43
N ARG A 232 4.27 17.97 -7.73
CA ARG A 232 3.27 18.69 -6.92
C ARG A 232 3.55 18.68 -5.44
N ILE A 233 4.27 17.68 -4.90
CA ILE A 233 4.62 17.59 -3.47
C ILE A 233 5.95 18.28 -3.23
N PRO A 234 5.99 19.44 -2.55
CA PRO A 234 7.22 20.20 -2.35
C PRO A 234 8.26 19.41 -1.56
N GLY A 235 9.50 19.40 -2.05
CA GLY A 235 10.62 18.76 -1.37
C GLY A 235 10.58 17.23 -1.33
N SER A 236 9.67 16.59 -2.07
CA SER A 236 9.67 15.14 -2.19
C SER A 236 10.90 14.63 -2.95
N ALA A 237 11.27 13.38 -2.70
CA ALA A 237 12.28 12.65 -3.47
C ALA A 237 11.57 11.60 -4.34
N LEU A 238 12.00 11.44 -5.59
CA LEU A 238 11.51 10.39 -6.49
C LEU A 238 12.64 9.41 -6.81
N VAL A 239 12.38 8.12 -6.62
CA VAL A 239 13.29 7.03 -6.98
C VAL A 239 12.55 6.07 -7.91
N THR A 240 13.09 5.86 -9.10
CA THR A 240 12.65 4.81 -10.01
C THR A 240 13.43 3.52 -9.75
N ILE A 241 12.75 2.39 -9.80
CA ILE A 241 13.33 1.07 -9.61
C ILE A 241 13.26 0.34 -10.95
N GLU A 242 14.42 0.10 -11.53
CA GLU A 242 14.57 -0.53 -12.83
C GLU A 242 14.14 -1.99 -12.82
N ASP A 243 13.72 -2.49 -13.98
CA ASP A 243 13.33 -3.89 -14.17
C ASP A 243 12.24 -4.34 -13.17
N ALA A 244 11.27 -3.50 -12.89
CA ALA A 244 10.21 -3.77 -11.94
C ALA A 244 8.88 -3.13 -12.36
N GLY A 245 7.79 -3.84 -12.08
CA GLY A 245 6.41 -3.39 -12.30
C GLY A 245 5.80 -2.73 -11.07
N HIS A 246 4.50 -2.91 -10.90
CA HIS A 246 3.72 -2.37 -9.78
C HIS A 246 4.23 -2.90 -8.43
N LEU A 247 4.56 -4.18 -8.34
CA LEU A 247 5.11 -4.79 -7.14
C LEU A 247 6.64 -4.66 -7.06
N HIS A 248 7.21 -3.50 -7.45
CA HIS A 248 8.64 -3.25 -7.42
C HIS A 248 9.28 -3.51 -6.05
N PHE A 249 8.52 -3.35 -4.97
CA PHE A 249 8.96 -3.66 -3.61
C PHE A 249 9.08 -5.17 -3.34
N ILE A 250 8.49 -6.02 -4.20
CA ILE A 250 8.65 -7.49 -4.19
C ILE A 250 9.70 -7.92 -5.20
N GLU A 251 9.65 -7.37 -6.42
CA GLU A 251 10.54 -7.77 -7.52
C GLU A 251 11.99 -7.37 -7.25
N GLN A 252 12.21 -6.20 -6.64
CA GLN A 252 13.50 -5.60 -6.30
C GLN A 252 13.55 -5.27 -4.80
N ALA A 253 13.25 -6.27 -3.96
CA ALA A 253 13.00 -6.10 -2.52
C ALA A 253 14.17 -5.41 -1.79
N ASP A 254 15.41 -5.82 -2.06
CA ASP A 254 16.60 -5.26 -1.40
C ASP A 254 16.80 -3.78 -1.76
N ARG A 255 16.63 -3.42 -3.04
CA ARG A 255 16.74 -2.04 -3.52
C ARG A 255 15.68 -1.16 -2.89
N PHE A 256 14.43 -1.61 -2.90
CA PHE A 256 13.32 -0.89 -2.28
C PHE A 256 13.55 -0.69 -0.77
N THR A 257 13.93 -1.75 -0.09
CA THR A 257 14.17 -1.73 1.37
C THR A 257 15.30 -0.76 1.72
N GLY A 258 16.44 -0.81 1.01
CA GLY A 258 17.58 0.07 1.23
C GLY A 258 17.21 1.55 1.06
N VAL A 259 16.52 1.90 -0.03
CA VAL A 259 16.06 3.28 -0.29
C VAL A 259 15.17 3.81 0.84
N ASN A 260 14.25 2.98 1.35
CA ASN A 260 13.37 3.38 2.45
C ASN A 260 14.15 3.54 3.78
N LEU A 261 15.04 2.62 4.12
CA LEU A 261 15.85 2.71 5.33
C LEU A 261 16.75 3.97 5.32
N GLU A 262 17.42 4.25 4.22
CA GLU A 262 18.21 5.49 4.06
C GLU A 262 17.34 6.74 4.28
N PHE A 263 16.13 6.73 3.72
CA PHE A 263 15.19 7.84 3.88
C PHE A 263 14.74 8.01 5.33
N PHE A 264 14.38 6.93 6.03
CA PHE A 264 13.98 6.98 7.44
C PHE A 264 15.12 7.45 8.34
N GLN A 265 16.34 6.95 8.11
CA GLN A 265 17.53 7.36 8.85
C GLN A 265 17.82 8.86 8.72
N LYS A 266 17.74 9.39 7.49
CA LYS A 266 17.91 10.83 7.21
C LYS A 266 16.92 11.70 7.97
N HIS A 267 15.74 11.16 8.28
CA HIS A 267 14.63 11.90 8.90
C HIS A 267 14.27 11.41 10.31
N ARG A 268 15.20 10.78 11.03
CA ARG A 268 14.97 10.29 12.41
C ARG A 268 14.56 11.39 13.40
N GLY A 269 15.02 12.61 13.19
CA GLY A 269 14.76 13.77 14.03
C GLY A 269 13.58 14.64 13.60
N ALA A 270 12.91 14.29 12.49
CA ALA A 270 11.83 15.09 11.91
C ALA A 270 10.51 14.98 12.71
#